data_942bf81f176e9b381918957bc8cce623
#
_entry.id   942bf81f176e9b381918957bc8cce623
#
_cell.length_a   1.000
_cell.length_b   1.000
_cell.length_c   1.000
_cell.angle_alpha   90.00
_cell.angle_beta   90.00
_cell.angle_gamma   90.00
#
_symmetry.space_group_name_H-M   'P 1'
#
loop_
_entity.id
_entity.type
_entity.pdbx_description
1 polymer ?
#
loop_
_entity_poly.entity_id
_entity_poly.type
_entity_poly.pdbx_seq_one_letter_code
_entity_poly.pdbx_strand_id
1 'polypeptide(L)'
;MRVLLIMVVLGGCAGASQLPQDGPLPPPENADPLAAQLILDGNRLFAEHRWTSAIGKYEEAVHAQPKLAEAHYNLGMALYRKGPVSAAGPHFIEAADLAPGHPIIGNAPPFRKYGTVEPGTYFPLSDDFMGHQH
;
A
#
# COMPACT_ATOMS: atom_id res chain seq x y z
N MET A 1 -17.00 -19.42 55.94
CA MET A 1 -15.86 -19.10 55.04
C MET A 1 -16.32 -19.31 53.62
N ARG A 2 -16.60 -18.26 52.91
CA ARG A 2 -16.95 -18.31 51.44
C ARG A 2 -15.71 -17.97 50.68
N VAL A 3 -15.16 -18.95 49.98
CA VAL A 3 -14.05 -18.75 49.02
C VAL A 3 -14.64 -18.19 47.71
N LEU A 4 -14.34 -16.93 47.43
CA LEU A 4 -14.73 -16.27 46.19
C LEU A 4 -13.72 -16.67 45.11
N LEU A 5 -14.16 -17.56 44.22
CA LEU A 5 -13.35 -17.94 43.05
C LEU A 5 -13.43 -16.83 41.98
N ILE A 6 -12.39 -16.02 41.92
CA ILE A 6 -12.29 -15.00 40.83
C ILE A 6 -11.82 -15.72 39.56
N MET A 7 -12.76 -15.97 38.66
CA MET A 7 -12.43 -16.38 37.30
C MET A 7 -11.85 -15.17 36.55
N VAL A 8 -10.53 -15.14 36.37
CA VAL A 8 -9.88 -14.23 35.42
C VAL A 8 -10.10 -14.80 34.04
N VAL A 9 -11.07 -14.25 33.32
CA VAL A 9 -11.22 -14.51 31.87
C VAL A 9 -10.13 -13.71 31.18
N LEU A 10 -9.02 -14.37 30.87
CA LEU A 10 -8.04 -13.84 29.91
C LEU A 10 -8.67 -13.89 28.52
N GLY A 11 -9.43 -12.87 28.20
CA GLY A 11 -9.87 -12.60 26.82
C GLY A 11 -8.65 -12.22 26.00
N GLY A 12 -8.02 -13.21 25.37
CA GLY A 12 -7.04 -12.98 24.35
C GLY A 12 -7.72 -12.39 23.12
N CYS A 13 -7.79 -11.07 23.03
CA CYS A 13 -8.02 -10.39 21.77
C CYS A 13 -6.75 -10.54 20.93
N ALA A 14 -6.63 -11.64 20.21
CA ALA A 14 -5.82 -11.69 19.02
C ALA A 14 -6.51 -10.80 17.98
N GLY A 15 -6.35 -9.48 18.11
CA GLY A 15 -6.67 -8.54 17.06
C GLY A 15 -5.73 -8.83 15.91
N ALA A 16 -6.18 -9.62 14.94
CA ALA A 16 -5.55 -9.61 13.63
C ALA A 16 -5.60 -8.15 13.17
N SER A 17 -4.45 -7.48 13.18
CA SER A 17 -4.29 -6.15 12.64
C SER A 17 -4.57 -6.25 11.13
N GLN A 18 -5.84 -6.09 10.76
CA GLN A 18 -6.19 -5.91 9.35
C GLN A 18 -5.53 -4.61 8.92
N LEU A 19 -4.50 -4.75 8.06
CA LEU A 19 -3.89 -3.60 7.42
C LEU A 19 -5.00 -2.81 6.71
N PRO A 20 -5.07 -1.50 6.89
CA PRO A 20 -6.09 -0.70 6.23
C PRO A 20 -5.93 -0.87 4.72
N GLN A 21 -6.96 -1.44 4.07
CA GLN A 21 -6.95 -1.72 2.63
C GLN A 21 -6.91 -0.44 1.77
N ASP A 22 -7.04 0.71 2.39
CA ASP A 22 -7.08 2.03 1.75
C ASP A 22 -5.93 2.95 2.17
N GLY A 23 -4.87 2.40 2.75
CA GLY A 23 -3.70 3.14 3.22
C GLY A 23 -2.38 2.60 2.68
N PRO A 24 -1.27 3.31 2.96
CA PRO A 24 0.04 2.88 2.57
C PRO A 24 0.48 1.64 3.34
N LEU A 25 1.29 0.81 2.70
CA LEU A 25 1.86 -0.40 3.29
C LEU A 25 3.09 -0.08 4.15
N PRO A 26 3.34 -0.84 5.22
CA PRO A 26 4.60 -0.79 5.94
C PRO A 26 5.74 -1.35 5.07
N PRO A 27 7.01 -1.00 5.36
CA PRO A 27 8.14 -1.63 4.69
C PRO A 27 8.20 -3.11 5.08
N PRO A 28 8.54 -4.03 4.14
CA PRO A 28 8.75 -5.43 4.46
C PRO A 28 10.07 -5.62 5.24
N GLU A 29 10.20 -6.74 5.94
CA GLU A 29 11.35 -7.02 6.80
C GLU A 29 12.69 -7.07 6.04
N ASN A 30 12.65 -7.43 4.75
CA ASN A 30 13.82 -7.52 3.88
C ASN A 30 14.09 -6.25 3.07
N ALA A 31 13.43 -5.14 3.37
CA ALA A 31 13.68 -3.88 2.71
C ALA A 31 15.07 -3.32 3.06
N ASP A 32 15.68 -2.61 2.10
CA ASP A 32 16.87 -1.80 2.39
C ASP A 32 16.57 -0.85 3.56
N PRO A 33 17.48 -0.70 4.56
CA PRO A 33 17.24 0.14 5.73
C PRO A 33 16.88 1.59 5.40
N LEU A 34 17.49 2.18 4.38
CA LEU A 34 17.16 3.53 3.94
C LEU A 34 15.76 3.58 3.31
N ALA A 35 15.45 2.64 2.41
CA ALA A 35 14.13 2.55 1.80
C ALA A 35 13.03 2.33 2.86
N ALA A 36 13.28 1.46 3.84
CA ALA A 36 12.37 1.20 4.94
C ALA A 36 12.09 2.47 5.76
N GLN A 37 13.13 3.23 6.12
CA GLN A 37 12.97 4.49 6.87
C GLN A 37 12.18 5.52 6.05
N LEU A 38 12.46 5.65 4.77
CA LEU A 38 11.75 6.57 3.86
C LEU A 38 10.26 6.19 3.71
N ILE A 39 9.94 4.90 3.66
CA ILE A 39 8.56 4.42 3.67
C ILE A 39 7.86 4.82 4.99
N LEU A 40 8.50 4.60 6.14
CA LEU A 40 7.92 4.98 7.43
C LEU A 40 7.66 6.49 7.54
N ASP A 41 8.59 7.30 7.09
CA ASP A 41 8.43 8.76 7.05
C ASP A 41 7.30 9.18 6.10
N GLY A 42 7.24 8.56 4.93
CA GLY A 42 6.15 8.76 3.97
C GLY A 42 4.78 8.36 4.54
N ASN A 43 4.70 7.23 5.24
CA ASN A 43 3.47 6.74 5.86
C ASN A 43 2.98 7.70 6.96
N ARG A 44 3.89 8.26 7.76
CA ARG A 44 3.55 9.29 8.74
C ARG A 44 2.99 10.56 8.06
N LEU A 45 3.65 11.04 7.02
CA LEU A 45 3.19 12.20 6.25
C LEU A 45 1.86 11.95 5.55
N PHE A 46 1.64 10.72 5.06
CA PHE A 46 0.37 10.28 4.48
C PHE A 46 -0.77 10.35 5.50
N ALA A 47 -0.54 9.85 6.72
CA ALA A 47 -1.51 9.93 7.82
C ALA A 47 -1.85 11.37 8.23
N GLU A 48 -0.88 12.29 8.09
CA GLU A 48 -1.06 13.73 8.32
C GLU A 48 -1.73 14.46 7.14
N HIS A 49 -2.15 13.75 6.09
CA HIS A 49 -2.69 14.30 4.83
C HIS A 49 -1.73 15.24 4.08
N ARG A 50 -0.43 15.12 4.33
CA ARG A 50 0.63 15.90 3.68
C ARG A 50 1.10 15.18 2.41
N TRP A 51 0.20 15.07 1.45
CA TRP A 51 0.35 14.23 0.25
C TRP A 51 1.62 14.54 -0.55
N THR A 52 1.92 15.82 -0.80
CA THR A 52 3.11 16.23 -1.56
C THR A 52 4.40 15.81 -0.87
N SER A 53 4.48 15.97 0.45
CA SER A 53 5.65 15.55 1.23
C SER A 53 5.77 14.01 1.29
N ALA A 54 4.63 13.30 1.39
CA ALA A 54 4.61 11.85 1.35
C ALA A 54 5.10 11.32 -0.01
N ILE A 55 4.65 11.92 -1.12
CA ILE A 55 5.12 11.60 -2.48
C ILE A 55 6.64 11.70 -2.54
N GLY A 56 7.23 12.80 -2.08
CA GLY A 56 8.68 12.98 -2.08
C GLY A 56 9.41 11.87 -1.33
N LYS A 57 8.91 11.44 -0.15
CA LYS A 57 9.52 10.35 0.61
C LYS A 57 9.39 8.99 -0.07
N TYR A 58 8.28 8.73 -0.72
CA TYR A 58 8.11 7.48 -1.48
C TYR A 58 8.94 7.48 -2.76
N GLU A 59 9.10 8.61 -3.45
CA GLU A 59 10.01 8.74 -4.59
C GLU A 59 11.47 8.45 -4.18
N GLU A 60 11.92 9.02 -3.04
CA GLU A 60 13.23 8.71 -2.48
C GLU A 60 13.35 7.22 -2.15
N ALA A 61 12.30 6.57 -1.60
CA ALA A 61 12.30 5.14 -1.31
C ALA A 61 12.39 4.28 -2.57
N VAL A 62 11.65 4.61 -3.62
CA VAL A 62 11.75 3.97 -4.95
C VAL A 62 13.15 4.14 -5.53
N HIS A 63 13.77 5.31 -5.36
CA HIS A 63 15.13 5.54 -5.81
C HIS A 63 16.16 4.69 -5.03
N ALA A 64 15.97 4.56 -3.71
CA ALA A 64 16.84 3.76 -2.86
C ALA A 64 16.73 2.25 -3.15
N GLN A 65 15.51 1.78 -3.43
CA GLN A 65 15.23 0.38 -3.76
C GLN A 65 14.18 0.27 -4.87
N PRO A 66 14.58 0.33 -6.15
CA PRO A 66 13.67 0.38 -7.30
C PRO A 66 12.73 -0.83 -7.46
N LYS A 67 13.09 -1.98 -6.91
CA LYS A 67 12.31 -3.23 -6.97
C LYS A 67 11.51 -3.50 -5.68
N LEU A 68 11.19 -2.47 -4.92
CA LEU A 68 10.39 -2.60 -3.71
C LEU A 68 8.92 -2.30 -4.03
N ALA A 69 8.11 -3.34 -4.07
CA ALA A 69 6.69 -3.24 -4.45
C ALA A 69 5.90 -2.28 -3.55
N GLU A 70 6.15 -2.30 -2.24
CA GLU A 70 5.49 -1.45 -1.26
C GLU A 70 5.82 0.03 -1.46
N ALA A 71 7.04 0.36 -1.90
CA ALA A 71 7.41 1.74 -2.21
C ALA A 71 6.62 2.26 -3.42
N HIS A 72 6.53 1.48 -4.49
CA HIS A 72 5.70 1.81 -5.66
C HIS A 72 4.22 1.91 -5.29
N TYR A 73 3.69 0.95 -4.55
CA TYR A 73 2.29 0.99 -4.11
C TYR A 73 1.98 2.25 -3.30
N ASN A 74 2.83 2.59 -2.32
CA ASN A 74 2.65 3.75 -1.46
C ASN A 74 2.75 5.07 -2.26
N LEU A 75 3.66 5.15 -3.22
CA LEU A 75 3.76 6.28 -4.14
C LEU A 75 2.47 6.40 -4.97
N GLY A 76 1.98 5.30 -5.52
CA GLY A 76 0.70 5.26 -6.23
C GLY A 76 -0.45 5.74 -5.36
N MET A 77 -0.53 5.30 -4.10
CA MET A 77 -1.56 5.73 -3.16
C MET A 77 -1.52 7.23 -2.87
N ALA A 78 -0.33 7.79 -2.67
CA ALA A 78 -0.19 9.23 -2.41
C ALA A 78 -0.53 10.08 -3.65
N LEU A 79 -0.12 9.65 -4.83
CA LEU A 79 -0.50 10.28 -6.10
C LEU A 79 -2.00 10.18 -6.36
N TYR A 80 -2.63 9.04 -6.05
CA TYR A 80 -4.06 8.86 -6.18
C TYR A 80 -4.85 9.81 -5.25
N ARG A 81 -4.34 10.07 -4.04
CA ARG A 81 -4.95 11.00 -3.07
C ARG A 81 -4.79 12.47 -3.49
N LYS A 82 -3.65 12.81 -4.08
CA LYS A 82 -3.37 14.17 -4.55
C LYS A 82 -4.04 14.45 -5.90
N GLY A 83 -4.16 13.42 -6.78
CA GLY A 83 -4.50 13.56 -8.20
C GLY A 83 -3.35 14.15 -9.04
N PRO A 84 -3.36 14.05 -10.36
CA PRO A 84 -4.33 13.30 -11.14
C PRO A 84 -4.13 11.77 -11.01
N VAL A 85 -5.21 11.03 -11.09
CA VAL A 85 -5.19 9.55 -10.93
C VAL A 85 -4.31 8.87 -11.97
N SER A 86 -4.17 9.44 -13.16
CA SER A 86 -3.30 8.94 -14.25
C SER A 86 -1.84 8.80 -13.82
N ALA A 87 -1.34 9.67 -12.92
CA ALA A 87 0.02 9.58 -12.41
C ALA A 87 0.24 8.40 -11.45
N ALA A 88 -0.81 7.93 -10.79
CA ALA A 88 -0.75 6.81 -9.84
C ALA A 88 -0.68 5.45 -10.56
N GLY A 89 -1.32 5.31 -11.72
CA GLY A 89 -1.48 4.05 -12.43
C GLY A 89 -0.19 3.28 -12.68
N PRO A 90 0.84 3.89 -13.29
CA PRO A 90 2.11 3.21 -13.56
C PRO A 90 2.77 2.63 -12.30
N HIS A 91 2.66 3.31 -11.15
CA HIS A 91 3.22 2.83 -9.90
C HIS A 91 2.44 1.64 -9.32
N PHE A 92 1.12 1.62 -9.45
CA PHE A 92 0.33 0.45 -9.04
C PHE A 92 0.62 -0.77 -9.91
N ILE A 93 0.85 -0.58 -11.21
CA ILE A 93 1.23 -1.66 -12.12
C ILE A 93 2.59 -2.21 -11.74
N GLU A 94 3.59 -1.36 -11.58
CA GLU A 94 4.93 -1.77 -11.16
C GLU A 94 4.89 -2.54 -9.83
N ALA A 95 4.11 -2.06 -8.86
CA ALA A 95 3.95 -2.76 -7.58
C ALA A 95 3.33 -4.16 -7.78
N ALA A 96 2.31 -4.30 -8.64
CA ALA A 96 1.67 -5.58 -8.92
C ALA A 96 2.61 -6.54 -9.65
N ASP A 97 3.44 -6.05 -10.56
CA ASP A 97 4.44 -6.84 -11.29
C ASP A 97 5.57 -7.31 -10.35
N LEU A 98 5.97 -6.50 -9.39
CA LEU A 98 6.99 -6.83 -8.39
C LEU A 98 6.49 -7.79 -7.30
N ALA A 99 5.21 -7.75 -6.97
CA ALA A 99 4.60 -8.58 -5.94
C ALA A 99 3.30 -9.26 -6.46
N PRO A 100 3.41 -10.17 -7.43
CA PRO A 100 2.25 -10.88 -7.99
C PRO A 100 1.52 -11.67 -6.90
N GLY A 101 0.20 -11.53 -6.84
CA GLY A 101 -0.64 -12.19 -5.84
C GLY A 101 -0.68 -11.53 -4.47
N HIS A 102 -0.02 -10.39 -4.28
CA HIS A 102 -0.13 -9.64 -3.02
C HIS A 102 -1.57 -9.11 -2.85
N PRO A 103 -2.29 -9.49 -1.78
CA PRO A 103 -3.73 -9.25 -1.68
C PRO A 103 -4.12 -7.77 -1.65
N ILE A 104 -3.29 -6.92 -1.09
CA ILE A 104 -3.55 -5.47 -1.01
C ILE A 104 -3.17 -4.79 -2.32
N ILE A 105 -1.98 -5.08 -2.86
CA ILE A 105 -1.48 -4.47 -4.09
C ILE A 105 -2.37 -4.85 -5.28
N GLY A 106 -2.78 -6.11 -5.39
CA GLY A 106 -3.70 -6.59 -6.42
C GLY A 106 -5.11 -5.99 -6.34
N ASN A 107 -5.49 -5.42 -5.20
CA ASN A 107 -6.73 -4.69 -4.97
C ASN A 107 -6.56 -3.17 -4.92
N ALA A 108 -5.46 -2.63 -5.42
CA ALA A 108 -5.26 -1.19 -5.52
C ALA A 108 -6.42 -0.50 -6.26
N PRO A 109 -6.70 0.80 -6.02
CA PRO A 109 -7.84 1.49 -6.61
C PRO A 109 -8.06 1.28 -8.11
N PRO A 110 -7.04 1.26 -8.97
CA PRO A 110 -7.22 1.00 -10.41
C PRO A 110 -7.73 -0.40 -10.73
N PHE A 111 -7.42 -1.39 -9.90
CA PHE A 111 -7.75 -2.81 -10.14
C PHE A 111 -9.09 -3.24 -9.53
N ARG A 112 -9.61 -2.53 -8.53
CA ARG A 112 -10.89 -2.85 -7.87
C ARG A 112 -12.07 -2.95 -8.83
N LYS A 113 -12.04 -2.22 -9.92
CA LYS A 113 -13.08 -2.22 -10.93
C LYS A 113 -13.24 -3.57 -11.64
N TYR A 114 -12.18 -4.37 -11.67
CA TYR A 114 -12.10 -5.63 -12.42
C TYR A 114 -12.15 -6.88 -11.54
N GLY A 115 -12.37 -6.74 -10.22
CA GLY A 115 -12.36 -7.84 -9.26
C GLY A 115 -10.95 -8.19 -8.77
N THR A 116 -10.84 -9.29 -8.02
CA THR A 116 -9.57 -9.79 -7.50
C THR A 116 -8.70 -10.25 -8.66
N VAL A 117 -7.50 -9.69 -8.77
CA VAL A 117 -6.54 -10.12 -9.79
C VAL A 117 -5.93 -11.44 -9.33
N GLU A 118 -6.22 -12.52 -10.04
CA GLU A 118 -5.58 -13.81 -9.82
C GLU A 118 -4.08 -13.74 -10.18
N PRO A 119 -3.20 -14.44 -9.45
CA PRO A 119 -1.78 -14.46 -9.76
C PRO A 119 -1.52 -14.88 -11.20
N GLY A 120 -0.84 -14.05 -11.96
CA GLY A 120 -0.51 -14.32 -13.37
C GLY A 120 -1.53 -13.82 -14.38
N THR A 121 -2.61 -13.19 -13.95
CA THR A 121 -3.55 -12.54 -14.87
C THR A 121 -3.11 -11.08 -15.06
N TYR A 122 -2.39 -10.82 -16.10
CA TYR A 122 -2.12 -9.46 -16.55
C TYR A 122 -3.39 -8.91 -17.22
N PHE A 123 -4.00 -7.90 -16.61
CA PHE A 123 -5.01 -7.12 -17.31
C PHE A 123 -4.28 -6.03 -18.11
N PRO A 124 -4.30 -6.10 -19.45
CA PRO A 124 -3.86 -4.97 -20.23
C PRO A 124 -4.75 -3.79 -19.83
N LEU A 125 -4.11 -2.68 -19.46
CA LEU A 125 -4.84 -1.43 -19.26
C LEU A 125 -5.67 -1.18 -20.51
N SER A 126 -6.98 -1.16 -20.37
CA SER A 126 -7.83 -0.64 -21.43
C SER A 126 -7.41 0.81 -21.67
N ASP A 127 -7.43 1.25 -22.91
CA ASP A 127 -7.09 2.62 -23.31
C ASP A 127 -7.84 3.70 -22.54
N ASP A 128 -8.93 3.32 -21.85
CA ASP A 128 -9.72 4.16 -20.94
C ASP A 128 -8.95 4.61 -19.68
N PHE A 129 -7.88 3.92 -19.27
CA PHE A 129 -7.07 4.32 -18.13
C PHE A 129 -6.00 5.35 -18.50
N MET A 130 -5.55 5.33 -19.74
CA MET A 130 -4.71 6.37 -20.34
C MET A 130 -5.62 7.52 -20.78
N GLY A 131 -6.14 8.27 -19.79
CA GLY A 131 -7.08 9.34 -20.01
C GLY A 131 -6.78 10.15 -21.25
N HIS A 132 -7.77 10.30 -22.12
CA HIS A 132 -7.73 11.22 -23.24
C HIS A 132 -7.27 12.60 -22.76
N GLN A 133 -6.01 12.89 -22.97
CA GLN A 133 -5.52 14.26 -22.93
C GLN A 133 -6.01 14.93 -24.22
N HIS A 134 -7.07 15.67 -24.09
CA HIS A 134 -7.45 16.72 -25.03
C HIS A 134 -7.13 18.07 -24.41
#